data_5eae2dd267c0f9dddd6bada721177433
#
_entry.id   5eae2dd267c0f9dddd6bada721177433
#
_cell.length_a   1.000
_cell.length_b   1.000
_cell.length_c   1.000
_cell.angle_alpha   90.00
_cell.angle_beta   90.00
_cell.angle_gamma   90.00
#
_symmetry.space_group_name_H-M   'P 1'
#
loop_
_entity.id
_entity.type
_entity.pdbx_description
1 polymer ?
#
loop_
_entity_poly.entity_id
_entity_poly.type
_entity_poly.pdbx_seq_one_letter_code
_entity_poly.pdbx_strand_id
1 'polypeptide(L)'
;MSKEFLASFIFIFSFFSQFISSQIPSDLVIEPGFEINIFADDLDSPRQMVEGSNGTIFLGQRSGQILALLDSDRNGQVDARRVIASNLTYSTGVSIFDGDLY
;
A
#
# COMPACT_ATOMS: atom_id res chain seq x y z
N MET A 1 59.67 -3.35 -2.69
CA MET A 1 58.88 -3.10 -2.28
C MET A 1 57.68 -3.16 -2.54
N SER A 2 57.06 -3.52 -2.29
CA SER A 2 55.92 -3.70 -2.56
C SER A 2 54.89 -3.18 -2.27
N LYS A 3 54.34 -3.01 -2.61
CA LYS A 3 53.37 -2.67 -2.49
C LYS A 3 52.33 -3.08 -2.28
N GLU A 4 51.92 -3.13 -1.90
CA GLU A 4 50.92 -3.45 -1.69
C GLU A 4 49.91 -3.32 -1.97
N PHE A 5 49.34 -3.72 -2.19
CA PHE A 5 48.31 -3.81 -2.48
C PHE A 5 47.42 -3.89 -1.87
N LEU A 6 46.94 -3.30 -1.68
CA LEU A 6 45.94 -3.11 -1.49
C LEU A 6 45.03 -3.59 -2.05
N ALA A 7 44.84 -4.37 -1.86
CA ALA A 7 43.62 -4.90 -2.24
C ALA A 7 42.58 -4.05 -1.68
N SER A 8 42.39 -3.18 -2.40
CA SER A 8 41.18 -2.54 -2.19
C SER A 8 40.09 -3.53 -2.40
N PHE A 9 39.76 -4.13 -1.36
CA PHE A 9 38.50 -4.74 -1.34
C PHE A 9 37.48 -3.66 -1.34
N ILE A 10 37.21 -3.29 -2.48
CA ILE A 10 35.96 -2.63 -2.65
C ILE A 10 34.93 -3.68 -2.44
N PHE A 11 34.54 -3.79 -1.24
CA PHE A 11 33.29 -4.39 -0.98
C PHE A 11 32.24 -3.47 -1.53
N ILE A 12 31.99 -3.68 -2.77
CA ILE A 12 30.75 -3.22 -3.27
C ILE A 12 29.70 -4.07 -2.59
N PHE A 13 29.29 -3.60 -1.47
CA PHE A 13 28.01 -4.00 -0.99
C PHE A 13 27.00 -3.44 -1.96
N SER A 14 26.78 -4.19 -2.99
CA SER A 14 25.56 -4.01 -3.69
C SER A 14 24.45 -4.38 -2.71
N PHE A 15 23.97 -3.39 -2.03
CA PHE A 15 22.70 -3.51 -1.41
C PHE A 15 21.71 -3.77 -2.52
N PHE A 16 21.47 -5.04 -2.74
CA PHE A 16 20.23 -5.41 -3.35
C PHE A 16 19.15 -5.09 -2.33
N SER A 17 18.76 -3.86 -2.29
CA SER A 17 17.44 -3.59 -1.80
C SER A 17 16.51 -4.28 -2.79
N GLN A 18 16.09 -5.45 -2.43
CA GLN A 18 14.98 -6.05 -3.12
C GLN A 18 13.77 -5.18 -2.82
N PHE A 19 13.53 -4.25 -3.71
CA PHE A 19 12.23 -3.64 -3.77
C PHE A 19 11.27 -4.76 -4.19
N ILE A 20 10.58 -5.31 -3.21
CA ILE A 20 9.40 -6.08 -3.53
C ILE A 20 8.37 -5.05 -3.99
N SER A 21 8.44 -4.71 -5.25
CA SER A 21 7.38 -3.93 -5.85
C SER A 21 6.20 -4.87 -6.03
N SER A 22 5.06 -4.51 -5.48
CA SER A 22 3.81 -5.17 -5.78
C SER A 22 3.60 -5.12 -7.29
N GLN A 23 3.42 -6.28 -7.91
CA GLN A 23 3.22 -6.37 -9.35
C GLN A 23 1.78 -6.78 -9.64
N ILE A 24 1.23 -6.14 -10.64
CA ILE A 24 -0.05 -6.55 -11.20
C ILE A 24 0.19 -7.86 -11.93
N PRO A 25 -0.59 -8.93 -11.64
CA PRO A 25 -0.43 -10.20 -12.36
C PRO A 25 -0.60 -9.99 -13.87
N SER A 26 0.31 -10.56 -14.64
CA SER A 26 0.34 -10.38 -16.11
C SER A 26 -0.75 -11.15 -16.84
N ASP A 27 -1.43 -12.07 -16.16
CA ASP A 27 -2.50 -12.88 -16.72
C ASP A 27 -3.90 -12.27 -16.58
N LEU A 28 -3.98 -11.07 -16.02
CA LEU A 28 -5.25 -10.36 -15.91
C LEU A 28 -5.68 -9.84 -17.27
N VAL A 29 -6.93 -10.12 -17.62
CA VAL A 29 -7.56 -9.61 -18.83
C VAL A 29 -8.44 -8.41 -18.45
N ILE A 30 -8.22 -7.29 -19.11
CA ILE A 30 -8.91 -6.05 -18.82
C ILE A 30 -9.67 -5.63 -20.08
N GLU A 31 -10.94 -5.27 -19.92
CA GLU A 31 -11.76 -4.78 -21.02
C GLU A 31 -11.18 -3.47 -21.59
N PRO A 32 -11.29 -3.25 -22.91
CA PRO A 32 -10.85 -1.99 -23.50
C PRO A 32 -11.53 -0.77 -22.87
N GLY A 33 -10.74 0.25 -22.61
CA GLY A 33 -11.22 1.47 -21.96
C GLY A 33 -11.06 1.47 -20.45
N PHE A 34 -10.63 0.34 -19.86
CA PHE A 34 -10.31 0.26 -18.44
C PHE A 34 -8.82 0.09 -18.25
N GLU A 35 -8.35 0.54 -17.09
CA GLU A 35 -6.95 0.43 -16.70
C GLU A 35 -6.90 -0.12 -15.28
N ILE A 36 -5.90 -0.95 -14.98
CA ILE A 36 -5.70 -1.49 -13.65
C ILE A 36 -4.38 -0.98 -13.10
N ASN A 37 -4.42 -0.42 -11.91
CA ASN A 37 -3.26 0.12 -11.22
C ASN A 37 -3.28 -0.31 -9.76
N ILE A 38 -2.12 -0.33 -9.12
CA ILE A 38 -2.02 -0.57 -7.69
C ILE A 38 -2.25 0.75 -6.97
N PHE A 39 -3.32 0.82 -6.21
CA PHE A 39 -3.66 2.00 -5.40
C PHE A 39 -2.89 2.01 -4.08
N ALA A 40 -2.83 0.87 -3.40
CA ALA A 40 -2.09 0.70 -2.15
C ALA A 40 -1.61 -0.74 -2.04
N ASP A 41 -0.45 -0.93 -1.44
CA ASP A 41 0.14 -2.24 -1.17
C ASP A 41 0.54 -2.33 0.30
N ASP A 42 1.15 -3.44 0.69
CA ASP A 42 1.63 -3.67 2.06
C ASP A 42 0.53 -3.40 3.11
N LEU A 43 -0.63 -3.98 2.87
CA LEU A 43 -1.80 -3.90 3.74
C LEU A 43 -1.94 -5.19 4.55
N ASP A 44 -2.33 -5.07 5.81
CA ASP A 44 -2.45 -6.20 6.71
C ASP A 44 -3.87 -6.79 6.68
N SER A 45 -4.05 -7.81 5.88
CA SER A 45 -5.31 -8.53 5.74
C SER A 45 -6.51 -7.63 5.43
N PRO A 46 -6.44 -6.83 4.34
CA PRO A 46 -7.54 -5.95 3.95
C PRO A 46 -8.78 -6.75 3.55
N ARG A 47 -9.95 -6.24 3.89
CA ARG A 47 -11.20 -6.97 3.63
C ARG A 47 -12.22 -6.14 2.86
N GLN A 48 -12.64 -5.05 3.40
CA GLN A 48 -13.67 -4.22 2.81
C GLN A 48 -13.27 -2.76 2.84
N MET A 49 -13.68 -2.02 1.82
CA MET A 49 -13.38 -0.60 1.73
C MET A 49 -14.60 0.18 1.30
N VAL A 50 -14.60 1.46 1.64
CA VAL A 50 -15.61 2.42 1.22
C VAL A 50 -14.95 3.75 0.93
N GLU A 51 -15.43 4.44 -0.08
CA GLU A 51 -14.93 5.77 -0.45
C GLU A 51 -15.73 6.85 0.25
N GLY A 52 -15.04 7.76 0.92
CA GLY A 52 -15.63 8.96 1.51
C GLY A 52 -15.88 10.04 0.48
N SER A 53 -16.60 11.09 0.89
CA SER A 53 -17.02 12.18 -0.01
C SER A 53 -15.85 12.98 -0.60
N ASN A 54 -14.69 12.94 0.04
CA ASN A 54 -13.48 13.64 -0.40
C ASN A 54 -12.47 12.73 -1.12
N GLY A 55 -12.87 11.50 -1.45
CA GLY A 55 -11.99 10.55 -2.11
C GLY A 55 -11.11 9.72 -1.18
N THR A 56 -11.16 9.94 0.13
CA THR A 56 -10.46 9.09 1.09
C THR A 56 -11.07 7.70 1.11
N ILE A 57 -10.23 6.68 1.00
CA ILE A 57 -10.68 5.28 1.09
C ILE A 57 -10.52 4.82 2.53
N PHE A 58 -11.61 4.38 3.12
CA PHE A 58 -11.61 3.74 4.43
C PHE A 58 -11.56 2.23 4.26
N LEU A 59 -10.63 1.60 4.95
CA LEU A 59 -10.33 0.18 4.77
C LEU A 59 -10.41 -0.55 6.09
N GLY A 60 -11.28 -1.55 6.15
CA GLY A 60 -11.31 -2.48 7.29
C GLY A 60 -10.29 -3.60 7.09
N GLN A 61 -9.47 -3.82 8.09
CA GLN A 61 -8.47 -4.87 8.10
C GLN A 61 -8.82 -5.95 9.13
N ARG A 62 -8.70 -7.18 8.72
CA ARG A 62 -8.98 -8.31 9.61
C ARG A 62 -8.09 -8.34 10.84
N SER A 63 -6.94 -7.70 10.77
CA SER A 63 -6.03 -7.52 11.90
C SER A 63 -6.59 -6.67 13.04
N GLY A 64 -7.72 -6.00 12.83
CA GLY A 64 -8.37 -5.18 13.86
C GLY A 64 -8.10 -3.69 13.74
N GLN A 65 -7.71 -3.23 12.57
CA GLN A 65 -7.49 -1.81 12.32
C GLN A 65 -8.41 -1.29 11.22
N ILE A 66 -8.78 -0.04 11.34
CA ILE A 66 -9.40 0.72 10.26
C ILE A 66 -8.40 1.75 9.79
N LEU A 67 -8.11 1.74 8.50
CA LEU A 67 -7.21 2.70 7.87
C LEU A 67 -7.99 3.72 7.06
N ALA A 68 -7.48 4.94 7.04
CA ALA A 68 -7.82 5.93 6.03
C ALA A 68 -6.65 6.02 5.05
N LEU A 69 -6.93 5.78 3.79
CA LEU A 69 -5.96 5.86 2.70
C LEU A 69 -6.25 7.14 1.91
N LEU A 70 -5.28 8.03 1.88
CA LEU A 70 -5.44 9.34 1.26
C LEU A 70 -4.65 9.40 -0.05
N ASP A 71 -5.29 9.93 -1.06
CA ASP A 71 -4.70 10.25 -2.35
C ASP A 71 -5.00 11.73 -2.63
N SER A 72 -4.13 12.60 -2.09
CA SER A 72 -4.39 14.04 -2.05
C SER A 72 -4.29 14.68 -3.42
N ASP A 73 -3.41 14.19 -4.27
CA ASP A 73 -3.19 14.72 -5.62
C ASP A 73 -4.01 13.98 -6.69
N ARG A 74 -4.78 12.97 -6.27
CA ARG A 74 -5.65 12.17 -7.14
C ARG A 74 -4.91 11.52 -8.31
N ASN A 75 -3.70 11.04 -8.03
CA ASN A 75 -2.90 10.34 -9.03
C ASN A 75 -3.19 8.84 -9.10
N GLY A 76 -4.08 8.34 -8.25
CA GLY A 76 -4.44 6.92 -8.20
C GLY A 76 -3.51 6.08 -7.31
N GLN A 77 -2.69 6.73 -6.51
CA GLN A 77 -1.79 6.08 -5.55
C GLN A 77 -1.91 6.75 -4.20
N VAL A 78 -1.80 5.95 -3.14
CA VAL A 78 -1.90 6.46 -1.77
C VAL A 78 -0.69 7.31 -1.40
N ASP A 79 -0.94 8.54 -0.98
CA ASP A 79 0.08 9.46 -0.47
C ASP A 79 0.32 9.26 1.02
N ALA A 80 -0.74 8.99 1.78
CA ALA A 80 -0.68 8.91 3.22
C ALA A 80 -1.65 7.86 3.75
N ARG A 81 -1.26 7.22 4.84
CA ARG A 81 -2.07 6.24 5.56
C ARG A 81 -2.23 6.68 6.99
N ARG A 82 -3.44 6.57 7.51
CA ARG A 82 -3.72 6.90 8.91
C ARG A 82 -4.52 5.77 9.53
N VAL A 83 -4.10 5.34 10.71
CA VAL A 83 -4.88 4.40 11.51
C VAL A 83 -5.93 5.24 12.26
N ILE A 84 -7.19 5.02 11.97
CA ILE A 84 -8.29 5.75 12.62
C ILE A 84 -8.93 4.97 13.75
N ALA A 85 -8.75 3.67 13.76
CA ALA A 85 -9.19 2.80 14.87
C ALA A 85 -8.31 1.57 14.92
N SER A 86 -8.06 1.06 16.12
CA SER A 86 -7.24 -0.13 16.34
C SER A 86 -7.78 -0.96 17.49
N ASN A 87 -7.20 -2.14 17.69
CA ASN A 87 -7.61 -3.10 18.74
C ASN A 87 -9.06 -3.55 18.60
N LEU A 88 -9.57 -3.57 17.38
CA LEU A 88 -10.89 -4.08 17.08
C LEU A 88 -10.81 -5.59 16.85
N THR A 89 -11.90 -6.28 17.15
CA THR A 89 -11.99 -7.70 16.86
C THR A 89 -12.60 -7.88 15.47
N TYR A 90 -11.79 -8.32 14.50
CA TYR A 90 -12.24 -8.58 13.13
C TYR A 90 -12.96 -7.39 12.48
N SER A 91 -12.29 -6.28 12.33
CA SER A 91 -12.85 -5.11 11.62
C SER A 91 -12.88 -5.36 10.11
N THR A 92 -13.91 -6.01 9.62
CA THR A 92 -13.98 -6.40 8.21
C THR A 92 -14.85 -5.49 7.36
N GLY A 93 -15.94 -4.96 7.92
CA GLY A 93 -16.89 -4.16 7.18
C GLY A 93 -16.78 -2.69 7.51
N VAL A 94 -16.91 -1.85 6.51
CA VAL A 94 -16.99 -0.41 6.67
C VAL A 94 -18.05 0.13 5.72
N SER A 95 -18.79 1.13 6.17
CA SER A 95 -19.75 1.82 5.31
C SER A 95 -19.89 3.28 5.74
N ILE A 96 -20.35 4.11 4.82
CA ILE A 96 -20.60 5.52 5.10
C ILE A 96 -22.08 5.80 4.91
N PHE A 97 -22.66 6.45 5.89
CA PHE A 97 -24.04 6.91 5.82
C PHE A 97 -24.14 8.27 6.50
N ASP A 98 -24.73 9.22 5.79
CA ASP A 98 -24.99 10.58 6.27
C ASP A 98 -23.73 11.27 6.84
N GLY A 99 -22.56 11.01 6.22
CA GLY A 99 -21.29 11.61 6.59
C GLY A 99 -20.54 10.90 7.71
N ASP A 100 -21.12 9.88 8.30
CA ASP A 100 -20.50 9.10 9.37
C ASP A 100 -19.98 7.75 8.85
N LEU A 101 -18.91 7.28 9.45
CA LEU A 101 -18.31 5.98 9.15
C LEU A 101 -18.76 4.95 10.17
N TYR A 102 -19.29 3.81 9.69
CA TYR A 102 -19.75 2.70 10.47
C TYR A 102 -18.94 1.44 10.21
#